data_300b8192f562426abf79fed4eccb3514
#
_entry.id   300b8192f562426abf79fed4eccb3514
#
_cell.length_a   1.000
_cell.length_b   1.000
_cell.length_c   1.000
_cell.angle_alpha   90.00
_cell.angle_beta   90.00
_cell.angle_gamma   90.00
#
_symmetry.space_group_name_H-M   'P 1'
#
loop_
_entity.id
_entity.type
_entity.pdbx_description
1 polymer ?
#
loop_
_entity_poly.entity_id
_entity_poly.type
_entity_poly.pdbx_seq_one_letter_code
_entity_poly.pdbx_strand_id
1 'polypeptide(L)'
;MKRFFIFISLHLLLFLIVIAYQAQASEDGWTINDDKDYIYLTKNGDVIYGDKLIFSMDYNDCDKLYHLFTFLTTKAPDDVQQFANKRIPITLNDMEFSAEVIHIQPILNNRAYWVMFALGEYETEKYVKLLSGFIKEHKRYEIVLADGLNFEVEKYFDITRNSWRLDKFSEKFAETYKRCKEKTTHKDS
;
A
#
# COMPACT_ATOMS: atom_id res chain seq x y z
N MET A 1 -8.43 -48.80 -19.16
CA MET A 1 -7.69 -47.60 -19.65
C MET A 1 -8.57 -46.34 -19.82
N LYS A 2 -9.78 -46.40 -20.39
CA LYS A 2 -10.63 -45.18 -20.58
C LYS A 2 -11.03 -44.43 -19.29
N ARG A 3 -11.24 -45.13 -18.16
CA ARG A 3 -11.63 -44.48 -16.88
C ARG A 3 -10.49 -43.71 -16.20
N PHE A 4 -9.24 -44.08 -16.45
CA PHE A 4 -8.06 -43.40 -15.89
C PHE A 4 -7.80 -42.03 -16.56
N PHE A 5 -8.05 -41.92 -17.86
CA PHE A 5 -7.90 -40.66 -18.60
C PHE A 5 -8.97 -39.60 -18.21
N ILE A 6 -10.18 -40.05 -17.83
CA ILE A 6 -11.25 -39.14 -17.42
C ILE A 6 -10.92 -38.51 -16.06
N PHE A 7 -10.32 -39.26 -15.13
CA PHE A 7 -9.89 -38.72 -13.83
C PHE A 7 -8.78 -37.70 -13.94
N ILE A 8 -7.78 -37.93 -14.77
CA ILE A 8 -6.67 -36.98 -14.99
C ILE A 8 -7.19 -35.66 -15.61
N SER A 9 -8.08 -35.76 -16.60
CA SER A 9 -8.68 -34.60 -17.27
C SER A 9 -9.50 -33.74 -16.31
N LEU A 10 -10.27 -34.36 -15.39
CA LEU A 10 -11.10 -33.64 -14.42
C LEU A 10 -10.26 -32.90 -13.38
N HIS A 11 -9.15 -33.51 -12.91
CA HIS A 11 -8.24 -32.86 -11.96
C HIS A 11 -7.45 -31.71 -12.61
N LEU A 12 -7.06 -31.85 -13.87
CA LEU A 12 -6.39 -30.78 -14.61
C LEU A 12 -7.33 -29.58 -14.82
N LEU A 13 -8.60 -29.84 -15.11
CA LEU A 13 -9.61 -28.79 -15.28
C LEU A 13 -9.88 -28.06 -13.96
N LEU A 14 -9.99 -28.78 -12.85
CA LEU A 14 -10.14 -28.19 -11.51
C LEU A 14 -8.92 -27.33 -11.12
N PHE A 15 -7.72 -27.80 -11.43
CA PHE A 15 -6.48 -27.06 -11.15
C PHE A 15 -6.39 -25.76 -11.95
N LEU A 16 -6.81 -25.76 -13.21
CA LEU A 16 -6.88 -24.58 -14.06
C LEU A 16 -7.93 -23.56 -13.57
N ILE A 17 -9.07 -24.03 -13.05
CA ILE A 17 -10.11 -23.16 -12.47
C ILE A 17 -9.60 -22.51 -11.18
N VAL A 18 -8.87 -23.21 -10.31
CA VAL A 18 -8.29 -22.67 -9.07
C VAL A 18 -7.23 -21.63 -9.38
N ILE A 19 -6.40 -21.83 -10.41
CA ILE A 19 -5.39 -20.83 -10.83
C ILE A 19 -6.07 -19.57 -11.39
N ALA A 20 -7.17 -19.72 -12.15
CA ALA A 20 -7.91 -18.59 -12.69
C ALA A 20 -8.60 -17.74 -11.59
N TYR A 21 -9.01 -18.36 -10.49
CA TYR A 21 -9.60 -17.66 -9.35
C TYR A 21 -8.60 -16.83 -8.53
N GLN A 22 -7.30 -17.18 -8.56
CA GLN A 22 -6.26 -16.42 -7.85
C GLN A 22 -5.68 -15.25 -8.66
N ALA A 23 -6.01 -15.14 -9.94
CA ALA A 23 -5.46 -14.14 -10.85
C ALA A 23 -6.36 -12.92 -11.10
N GLN A 24 -7.30 -12.61 -10.19
CA GLN A 24 -7.96 -11.30 -10.19
C GLN A 24 -7.10 -10.24 -9.50
N ALA A 25 -5.87 -10.06 -9.95
CA ALA A 25 -5.23 -8.76 -9.83
C ALA A 25 -6.09 -7.79 -10.64
N SER A 26 -6.71 -6.79 -9.99
CA SER A 26 -7.54 -5.83 -10.73
C SER A 26 -6.69 -5.18 -11.81
N GLU A 27 -7.20 -5.06 -13.05
CA GLU A 27 -6.51 -4.48 -14.20
C GLU A 27 -5.97 -3.06 -13.90
N ASP A 28 -6.52 -2.38 -12.90
CA ASP A 28 -6.13 -1.05 -12.45
C ASP A 28 -5.03 -1.06 -11.37
N GLY A 29 -4.59 -2.24 -10.90
CA GLY A 29 -3.53 -2.41 -9.92
C GLY A 29 -3.92 -2.02 -8.49
N TRP A 30 -5.19 -1.68 -8.20
CA TRP A 30 -5.69 -1.49 -6.86
C TRP A 30 -6.10 -2.81 -6.21
N THR A 31 -5.81 -2.96 -4.92
CA THR A 31 -6.22 -4.13 -4.14
C THR A 31 -6.88 -3.66 -2.85
N ILE A 32 -8.07 -4.21 -2.56
CA ILE A 32 -8.75 -4.01 -1.29
C ILE A 32 -8.48 -5.25 -0.45
N ASN A 33 -7.81 -5.06 0.68
CA ASN A 33 -7.55 -6.11 1.65
C ASN A 33 -8.17 -5.73 2.98
N ASP A 34 -8.58 -6.70 3.74
CA ASP A 34 -9.00 -6.48 5.11
C ASP A 34 -8.35 -7.50 6.07
N ASP A 35 -8.20 -7.09 7.30
CA ASP A 35 -7.86 -7.97 8.40
C ASP A 35 -8.94 -7.86 9.50
N LYS A 36 -8.59 -8.23 10.73
CA LYS A 36 -9.54 -8.22 11.84
C LYS A 36 -10.04 -6.80 12.17
N ASP A 37 -9.15 -5.82 12.15
CA ASP A 37 -9.38 -4.48 12.72
C ASP A 37 -9.38 -3.38 11.66
N TYR A 38 -8.74 -3.60 10.50
CA TYR A 38 -8.54 -2.58 9.46
C TYR A 38 -8.94 -3.07 8.09
N ILE A 39 -9.34 -2.13 7.23
CA ILE A 39 -9.45 -2.30 5.79
C ILE A 39 -8.42 -1.43 5.09
N TYR A 40 -7.81 -1.97 4.03
CA TYR A 40 -6.73 -1.33 3.29
C TYR A 40 -7.08 -1.24 1.81
N LEU A 41 -6.95 -0.06 1.25
CA LEU A 41 -6.86 0.13 -0.19
C LEU A 41 -5.39 0.33 -0.54
N THR A 42 -4.82 -0.56 -1.35
CA THR A 42 -3.39 -0.55 -1.67
C THR A 42 -3.14 -0.51 -3.16
N LYS A 43 -2.04 0.12 -3.57
CA LYS A 43 -1.55 0.12 -4.94
C LYS A 43 -0.04 -0.08 -4.96
N ASN A 44 0.43 -0.95 -5.86
CA ASN A 44 1.85 -1.18 -6.06
C ASN A 44 2.50 -0.03 -6.84
N GLY A 45 3.77 0.24 -6.54
CA GLY A 45 4.54 1.29 -7.20
C GLY A 45 4.89 0.97 -8.65
N ASP A 46 5.06 2.04 -9.44
CA ASP A 46 5.43 1.93 -10.85
C ASP A 46 6.94 1.72 -11.06
N VAL A 47 7.78 2.14 -10.09
CA VAL A 47 9.25 1.99 -10.16
C VAL A 47 9.70 0.71 -9.47
N ILE A 48 9.29 0.53 -8.20
CA ILE A 48 9.49 -0.70 -7.44
C ILE A 48 8.13 -1.31 -7.13
N TYR A 49 7.85 -2.46 -7.71
CA TYR A 49 6.55 -3.11 -7.58
C TYR A 49 6.21 -3.53 -6.13
N GLY A 50 7.23 -3.79 -5.31
CA GLY A 50 7.06 -4.13 -3.88
C GLY A 50 6.69 -2.96 -2.98
N ASP A 51 6.94 -1.71 -3.43
CA ASP A 51 6.54 -0.52 -2.71
C ASP A 51 5.03 -0.30 -2.88
N LYS A 52 4.39 0.18 -1.82
CA LYS A 52 2.94 0.36 -1.81
C LYS A 52 2.53 1.76 -1.39
N LEU A 53 1.50 2.27 -2.03
CA LEU A 53 0.67 3.35 -1.50
C LEU A 53 -0.51 2.71 -0.79
N ILE A 54 -0.83 3.18 0.42
CA ILE A 54 -1.79 2.52 1.30
C ILE A 54 -2.72 3.56 1.91
N PHE A 55 -4.02 3.31 1.81
CA PHE A 55 -5.07 4.03 2.52
C PHE A 55 -5.73 3.05 3.48
N SER A 56 -5.62 3.30 4.78
CA SER A 56 -6.11 2.40 5.83
C SER A 56 -7.19 3.06 6.67
N MET A 57 -8.24 2.31 6.98
CA MET A 57 -9.30 2.74 7.89
C MET A 57 -9.52 1.66 8.96
N ASP A 58 -9.72 2.08 10.21
CA ASP A 58 -10.12 1.22 11.31
C ASP A 58 -11.63 0.94 11.22
N TYR A 59 -12.04 -0.31 11.38
CA TYR A 59 -13.47 -0.68 11.42
C TYR A 59 -14.25 -0.06 12.58
N ASN A 60 -13.57 0.43 13.63
CA ASN A 60 -14.22 1.15 14.72
C ASN A 60 -14.40 2.65 14.41
N ASP A 61 -13.66 3.19 13.42
CA ASP A 61 -13.74 4.61 13.04
C ASP A 61 -13.40 4.81 11.57
N CYS A 62 -14.34 4.46 10.68
CA CYS A 62 -14.15 4.62 9.23
C CYS A 62 -14.04 6.09 8.79
N ASP A 63 -14.35 7.05 9.67
CA ASP A 63 -14.26 8.48 9.35
C ASP A 63 -12.84 9.01 9.50
N LYS A 64 -11.90 8.16 9.97
CA LYS A 64 -10.46 8.41 10.00
C LYS A 64 -9.73 7.56 8.97
N LEU A 65 -8.88 8.22 8.21
CA LEU A 65 -8.07 7.65 7.15
C LEU A 65 -6.59 7.84 7.46
N TYR A 66 -5.84 6.76 7.49
CA TYR A 66 -4.39 6.76 7.54
C TYR A 66 -3.84 6.68 6.11
N HIS A 67 -3.03 7.65 5.73
CA HIS A 67 -2.33 7.64 4.45
C HIS A 67 -0.88 7.23 4.66
N LEU A 68 -0.54 6.05 4.14
CA LEU A 68 0.74 5.39 4.35
C LEU A 68 1.39 5.08 3.00
N PHE A 69 2.69 4.88 3.02
CA PHE A 69 3.43 4.31 1.89
C PHE A 69 4.59 3.45 2.39
N THR A 70 5.12 2.61 1.51
CA THR A 70 6.25 1.76 1.84
C THR A 70 7.35 1.90 0.81
N PHE A 71 8.59 1.75 1.28
CA PHE A 71 9.77 1.55 0.45
C PHE A 71 10.50 0.28 0.86
N LEU A 72 10.85 -0.51 -0.14
CA LEU A 72 11.72 -1.66 0.00
C LEU A 72 13.17 -1.22 -0.21
N THR A 73 14.09 -1.69 0.63
CA THR A 73 15.52 -1.47 0.42
C THR A 73 16.32 -2.75 0.66
N THR A 74 17.32 -3.00 -0.18
CA THR A 74 18.31 -4.05 0.01
C THR A 74 19.54 -3.54 0.78
N LYS A 75 19.64 -2.23 1.00
CA LYS A 75 20.60 -1.67 1.95
C LYS A 75 20.15 -2.04 3.36
N ALA A 76 21.04 -2.67 4.11
CA ALA A 76 20.74 -3.19 5.44
C ALA A 76 21.77 -2.68 6.46
N PRO A 77 21.85 -1.35 6.67
CA PRO A 77 22.76 -0.80 7.66
C PRO A 77 22.28 -1.16 9.07
N ASP A 78 23.22 -1.49 9.97
CA ASP A 78 22.90 -1.92 11.34
C ASP A 78 22.11 -0.89 12.14
N ASP A 79 22.22 0.40 11.75
CA ASP A 79 21.61 1.53 12.44
C ASP A 79 20.27 1.98 11.86
N VAL A 80 19.68 1.26 10.88
CA VAL A 80 18.40 1.65 10.24
C VAL A 80 17.26 1.81 11.26
N GLN A 81 17.24 0.99 12.29
CA GLN A 81 16.20 1.01 13.34
C GLN A 81 16.13 2.32 14.12
N GLN A 82 17.20 3.12 14.11
CA GLN A 82 17.21 4.43 14.78
C GLN A 82 16.18 5.41 14.21
N PHE A 83 15.66 5.17 12.99
CA PHE A 83 14.66 6.03 12.36
C PHE A 83 13.23 5.67 12.73
N ALA A 84 12.98 4.58 13.43
CA ALA A 84 11.64 4.24 13.91
C ALA A 84 11.06 5.40 14.76
N ASN A 85 9.82 5.79 14.45
CA ASN A 85 9.10 6.92 15.06
C ASN A 85 9.75 8.30 14.83
N LYS A 86 10.61 8.43 13.82
CA LYS A 86 11.18 9.73 13.41
C LYS A 86 10.55 10.19 12.10
N ARG A 87 10.47 11.51 11.95
CA ARG A 87 10.07 12.11 10.68
C ARG A 87 11.29 12.34 9.81
N ILE A 88 11.19 11.94 8.54
CA ILE A 88 12.20 12.18 7.52
C ILE A 88 11.65 13.10 6.44
N PRO A 89 12.51 13.90 5.79
CA PRO A 89 12.10 14.74 4.66
C PRO A 89 11.71 13.86 3.47
N ILE A 90 10.69 14.28 2.77
CA ILE A 90 10.26 13.73 1.49
C ILE A 90 9.85 14.87 0.56
N THR A 91 9.76 14.60 -0.74
CA THR A 91 8.93 15.42 -1.63
C THR A 91 7.73 14.60 -2.12
N LEU A 92 6.61 15.28 -2.27
CA LEU A 92 5.38 14.75 -2.84
C LEU A 92 5.04 15.62 -4.05
N ASN A 93 5.20 15.08 -5.25
CA ASN A 93 5.05 15.84 -6.51
C ASN A 93 5.76 17.21 -6.43
N ASP A 94 7.05 17.17 -6.11
CA ASP A 94 7.95 18.34 -5.96
C ASP A 94 7.63 19.28 -4.77
N MET A 95 6.59 19.04 -3.99
CA MET A 95 6.31 19.78 -2.76
C MET A 95 7.05 19.15 -1.57
N GLU A 96 7.67 19.98 -0.74
CA GLU A 96 8.38 19.52 0.47
C GLU A 96 7.40 19.10 1.57
N PHE A 97 7.62 17.90 2.10
CA PHE A 97 6.87 17.31 3.21
C PHE A 97 7.81 16.58 4.16
N SER A 98 7.23 16.00 5.19
CA SER A 98 7.91 14.99 6.02
C SER A 98 6.96 13.83 6.31
N ALA A 99 7.51 12.62 6.34
CA ALA A 99 6.77 11.42 6.69
C ALA A 99 7.38 10.76 7.94
N GLU A 100 6.53 10.20 8.78
CA GLU A 100 6.98 9.48 9.96
C GLU A 100 7.27 8.02 9.62
N VAL A 101 8.43 7.51 10.02
CA VAL A 101 8.77 6.10 9.91
C VAL A 101 8.04 5.33 11.01
N ILE A 102 6.95 4.67 10.68
CA ILE A 102 6.10 3.98 11.67
C ILE A 102 6.44 2.51 11.87
N HIS A 103 7.10 1.89 10.87
CA HIS A 103 7.48 0.48 10.98
C HIS A 103 8.69 0.18 10.08
N ILE A 104 9.62 -0.62 10.61
CA ILE A 104 10.78 -1.13 9.88
C ILE A 104 10.82 -2.64 10.09
N GLN A 105 10.52 -3.39 9.03
CA GLN A 105 10.47 -4.84 9.07
C GLN A 105 11.64 -5.45 8.31
N PRO A 106 12.54 -6.18 8.98
CA PRO A 106 13.55 -6.96 8.30
C PRO A 106 12.91 -8.12 7.53
N ILE A 107 13.40 -8.34 6.32
CA ILE A 107 12.97 -9.44 5.44
C ILE A 107 14.21 -10.15 4.88
N LEU A 108 14.02 -11.32 4.25
CA LEU A 108 15.09 -12.09 3.64
C LEU A 108 16.27 -12.35 4.59
N ASN A 109 16.00 -12.73 5.84
CA ASN A 109 17.01 -12.94 6.87
C ASN A 109 17.90 -11.69 7.11
N ASN A 110 17.28 -10.53 7.27
CA ASN A 110 17.93 -9.22 7.48
C ASN A 110 18.77 -8.72 6.29
N ARG A 111 18.56 -9.25 5.09
CA ARG A 111 19.24 -8.78 3.87
C ARG A 111 18.51 -7.65 3.17
N ALA A 112 17.29 -7.35 3.59
CA ALA A 112 16.51 -6.24 3.11
C ALA A 112 15.55 -5.76 4.21
N TYR A 113 15.04 -4.55 4.06
CA TYR A 113 14.04 -3.97 4.95
C TYR A 113 12.83 -3.48 4.15
N TRP A 114 11.68 -3.68 4.73
CA TRP A 114 10.46 -3.05 4.31
C TRP A 114 10.15 -1.93 5.31
N VAL A 115 10.20 -0.70 4.83
CA VAL A 115 10.02 0.49 5.66
C VAL A 115 8.67 1.12 5.35
N MET A 116 7.85 1.30 6.37
CA MET A 116 6.54 1.93 6.28
C MET A 116 6.57 3.35 6.86
N PHE A 117 5.98 4.25 6.12
CA PHE A 117 5.91 5.66 6.42
C PHE A 117 4.45 6.11 6.54
N ALA A 118 4.17 7.02 7.48
CA ALA A 118 2.89 7.71 7.58
C ALA A 118 3.03 9.16 7.11
N LEU A 119 2.15 9.57 6.20
CA LEU A 119 1.95 10.98 5.85
C LEU A 119 1.07 11.67 6.90
N GLY A 120 0.10 10.94 7.46
CA GLY A 120 -0.74 11.40 8.53
C GLY A 120 -2.06 10.65 8.65
N GLU A 121 -2.84 11.09 9.64
CA GLU A 121 -4.25 10.72 9.87
C GLU A 121 -5.13 11.89 9.44
N TYR A 122 -6.21 11.61 8.73
CA TYR A 122 -7.08 12.61 8.14
C TYR A 122 -8.55 12.24 8.30
N GLU A 123 -9.41 13.26 8.32
CA GLU A 123 -10.86 13.03 8.17
C GLU A 123 -11.14 12.51 6.74
N THR A 124 -11.74 11.33 6.66
CA THR A 124 -11.87 10.54 5.43
C THR A 124 -12.49 11.34 4.28
N GLU A 125 -13.68 11.91 4.47
CA GLU A 125 -14.40 12.59 3.37
C GLU A 125 -13.65 13.83 2.86
N LYS A 126 -13.11 14.64 3.78
CA LYS A 126 -12.36 15.84 3.42
C LYS A 126 -11.09 15.51 2.66
N TYR A 127 -10.37 14.50 3.15
CA TYR A 127 -9.11 14.10 2.53
C TYR A 127 -9.30 13.49 1.14
N VAL A 128 -10.31 12.63 0.98
CA VAL A 128 -10.62 12.04 -0.32
C VAL A 128 -11.05 13.09 -1.34
N LYS A 129 -11.80 14.11 -0.91
CA LYS A 129 -12.17 15.23 -1.78
C LYS A 129 -10.92 16.01 -2.22
N LEU A 130 -10.00 16.31 -1.30
CA LEU A 130 -8.73 16.97 -1.59
C LEU A 130 -7.90 16.14 -2.56
N LEU A 131 -7.73 14.85 -2.28
CA LEU A 131 -6.94 13.94 -3.11
C LEU A 131 -7.56 13.73 -4.49
N SER A 132 -8.89 13.69 -4.58
CA SER A 132 -9.60 13.62 -5.88
C SER A 132 -9.39 14.90 -6.72
N GLY A 133 -9.26 16.06 -6.09
CA GLY A 133 -8.84 17.32 -6.75
C GLY A 133 -7.42 17.22 -7.28
N PHE A 134 -6.50 16.80 -6.41
CA PHE A 134 -5.09 16.58 -6.75
C PHE A 134 -4.90 15.63 -7.94
N ILE A 135 -5.64 14.50 -7.98
CA ILE A 135 -5.57 13.50 -9.05
C ILE A 135 -5.99 14.08 -10.41
N LYS A 136 -6.93 15.01 -10.44
CA LYS A 136 -7.35 15.66 -11.69
C LYS A 136 -6.23 16.52 -12.30
N GLU A 137 -5.39 17.11 -11.46
CA GLU A 137 -4.26 17.95 -11.87
C GLU A 137 -3.00 17.12 -12.14
N HIS A 138 -2.72 16.16 -11.27
CA HIS A 138 -1.51 15.34 -11.28
C HIS A 138 -1.89 13.87 -11.48
N LYS A 139 -1.84 13.35 -12.67
CA LYS A 139 -2.17 11.94 -12.98
C LYS A 139 -1.35 10.91 -12.19
N ARG A 140 -0.26 11.33 -11.55
CA ARG A 140 0.65 10.52 -10.74
C ARG A 140 0.81 11.12 -9.35
N TYR A 141 0.97 10.23 -8.40
CA TYR A 141 1.39 10.51 -7.04
C TYR A 141 2.84 10.06 -6.92
N GLU A 142 3.78 10.99 -6.81
CA GLU A 142 5.20 10.68 -6.75
C GLU A 142 5.74 11.05 -5.37
N ILE A 143 6.47 10.13 -4.76
CA ILE A 143 7.21 10.36 -3.51
C ILE A 143 8.69 10.14 -3.78
N VAL A 144 9.49 11.11 -3.32
CA VAL A 144 10.95 11.02 -3.27
C VAL A 144 11.39 11.19 -1.83
N LEU A 145 12.14 10.22 -1.31
CA LEU A 145 12.83 10.34 -0.03
C LEU A 145 13.98 11.33 -0.20
N ALA A 146 14.16 12.24 0.75
CA ALA A 146 15.16 13.30 0.66
C ALA A 146 16.10 13.28 1.88
N ASP A 147 17.28 13.87 1.72
CA ASP A 147 18.25 14.02 2.82
C ASP A 147 17.71 14.93 3.92
N GLY A 148 18.09 14.64 5.15
CA GLY A 148 17.75 15.41 6.34
C GLY A 148 18.96 15.66 7.21
N LEU A 149 18.77 16.41 8.30
CA LEU A 149 19.87 16.82 9.18
C LEU A 149 20.76 15.65 9.66
N ASN A 150 20.16 14.47 9.90
CA ASN A 150 20.87 13.25 10.35
C ASN A 150 20.41 12.03 9.55
N PHE A 151 20.00 12.25 8.31
CA PHE A 151 19.47 11.22 7.43
C PHE A 151 20.01 11.43 6.02
N GLU A 152 20.94 10.56 5.62
CA GLU A 152 21.46 10.49 4.25
C GLU A 152 20.71 9.38 3.53
N VAL A 153 19.82 9.73 2.64
CA VAL A 153 18.88 8.77 2.02
C VAL A 153 19.61 7.64 1.30
N GLU A 154 20.69 7.94 0.60
CA GLU A 154 21.47 6.92 -0.14
C GLU A 154 22.18 5.90 0.75
N LYS A 155 22.37 6.20 2.03
CA LYS A 155 22.91 5.22 3.01
C LYS A 155 21.89 4.11 3.29
N TYR A 156 20.59 4.43 3.26
CA TYR A 156 19.51 3.55 3.73
C TYR A 156 18.63 3.00 2.62
N PHE A 157 18.59 3.66 1.47
CA PHE A 157 17.73 3.28 0.35
C PHE A 157 18.53 3.21 -0.95
N ASP A 158 18.39 2.10 -1.66
CA ASP A 158 18.95 1.88 -3.00
C ASP A 158 18.08 2.55 -4.07
N ILE A 159 16.77 2.63 -3.84
CA ILE A 159 15.82 3.37 -4.67
C ILE A 159 15.09 4.37 -3.76
N THR A 160 15.19 5.65 -4.10
CA THR A 160 14.68 6.76 -3.26
C THR A 160 13.40 7.39 -3.79
N ARG A 161 12.93 6.94 -4.96
CA ARG A 161 11.76 7.48 -5.66
C ARG A 161 10.81 6.35 -6.06
N ASN A 162 9.50 6.57 -5.83
CA ASN A 162 8.46 5.76 -6.44
C ASN A 162 7.27 6.61 -6.85
N SER A 163 6.46 6.10 -7.76
CA SER A 163 5.24 6.77 -8.22
C SER A 163 4.09 5.77 -8.37
N TRP A 164 2.88 6.29 -8.27
CA TRP A 164 1.65 5.52 -8.39
C TRP A 164 0.66 6.26 -9.28
N ARG A 165 0.15 5.60 -10.31
CA ARG A 165 -0.97 6.12 -11.10
C ARG A 165 -2.25 5.93 -10.30
N LEU A 166 -3.03 7.01 -10.14
CA LEU A 166 -4.23 7.01 -9.32
C LEU A 166 -5.52 6.83 -10.13
N ASP A 167 -5.42 6.20 -11.30
CA ASP A 167 -6.59 5.84 -12.11
C ASP A 167 -7.57 5.02 -11.26
N LYS A 168 -8.87 5.32 -11.36
CA LYS A 168 -9.95 4.68 -10.59
C LYS A 168 -9.87 4.79 -9.06
N PHE A 169 -8.99 5.65 -8.52
CA PHE A 169 -8.88 5.84 -7.07
C PHE A 169 -10.24 6.12 -6.41
N SER A 170 -10.98 7.10 -6.92
CA SER A 170 -12.26 7.51 -6.31
C SER A 170 -13.29 6.38 -6.27
N GLU A 171 -13.35 5.54 -7.32
CA GLU A 171 -14.23 4.37 -7.38
C GLU A 171 -13.81 3.32 -6.34
N LYS A 172 -12.53 2.96 -6.32
CA LYS A 172 -11.99 1.96 -5.40
C LYS A 172 -12.05 2.41 -3.95
N PHE A 173 -11.82 3.70 -3.71
CA PHE A 173 -11.96 4.25 -2.38
C PHE A 173 -13.41 4.22 -1.89
N ALA A 174 -14.38 4.60 -2.73
CA ALA A 174 -15.80 4.53 -2.37
C ALA A 174 -16.23 3.09 -2.04
N GLU A 175 -15.74 2.09 -2.79
CA GLU A 175 -15.95 0.67 -2.50
C GLU A 175 -15.36 0.29 -1.13
N THR A 176 -14.12 0.71 -0.85
CA THR A 176 -13.41 0.41 0.41
C THR A 176 -14.13 1.05 1.60
N TYR A 177 -14.52 2.32 1.48
CA TYR A 177 -15.24 3.04 2.54
C TYR A 177 -16.60 2.42 2.84
N LYS A 178 -17.35 2.03 1.79
CA LYS A 178 -18.62 1.31 1.94
C LYS A 178 -18.43 0.01 2.73
N ARG A 179 -17.43 -0.80 2.38
CA ARG A 179 -17.11 -2.06 3.11
C ARG A 179 -16.76 -1.80 4.57
N CYS A 180 -16.01 -0.71 4.85
CA CYS A 180 -15.71 -0.30 6.22
C CYS A 180 -16.99 -0.07 7.01
N LYS A 181 -17.89 0.78 6.51
CA LYS A 181 -19.16 1.12 7.18
C LYS A 181 -20.08 -0.08 7.38
N GLU A 182 -20.19 -0.97 6.40
CA GLU A 182 -20.99 -2.19 6.49
C GLU A 182 -20.51 -3.12 7.62
N LYS A 183 -19.18 -3.28 7.78
CA LYS A 183 -18.60 -4.14 8.83
C LYS A 183 -18.77 -3.55 10.24
N THR A 184 -18.71 -2.22 10.36
CA THR A 184 -18.97 -1.51 11.63
C THR A 184 -20.39 -1.77 12.13
N THR A 185 -21.40 -1.64 11.26
CA THR A 185 -22.81 -1.84 11.63
C THR A 185 -23.14 -3.26 12.08
N HIS A 186 -22.39 -4.27 11.63
CA HIS A 186 -22.57 -5.67 12.05
C HIS A 186 -21.89 -6.00 13.39
N LYS A 187 -20.98 -5.16 13.91
CA LYS A 187 -20.38 -5.35 15.24
C LYS A 187 -21.31 -4.88 16.37
N ASP A 188 -22.21 -3.94 16.08
CA ASP A 188 -23.11 -3.32 17.07
C ASP A 188 -24.48 -4.03 17.17
N SER A 189 -24.70 -5.08 16.40
CA SER A 189 -25.92 -5.91 16.38
C SER A 189 -25.68 -7.28 17.02
#